data_7fca4acae2f13dbda38350cf43a73140
#
_entry.id   7fca4acae2f13dbda38350cf43a73140
#
_cell.length_a   1.000
_cell.length_b   1.000
_cell.length_c   1.000
_cell.angle_alpha   90.00
_cell.angle_beta   90.00
_cell.angle_gamma   90.00
#
_symmetry.space_group_name_H-M   'P 1'
#
loop_
_entity.id
_entity.type
_entity.pdbx_description
1 polymer ?
#
loop_
_entity_poly.entity_id
_entity_poly.type
_entity_poly.pdbx_seq_one_letter_code
_entity_poly.pdbx_strand_id
1 'polypeptide(L)'
;MDLIFDIEADNLLDDVTSVWCIVGRDKDTEKVYTFEPHEIEQGLVFLSKADTLIGHNIIDYDLRVLKKLYDFDYTGKVIDTLVYSRTIWCDVREIDIALSKKNNFPQKLMGSHSLKAWGYRLGELKGEFNVGSESFAAFSKEMLQYCVQDTQVTAKLYHKIMEKNFSQQALDLETEIHTLLLQQQEYGFPFDVEAGKELWYKLSARKSEIENELVETFEPTIVELKTNTKTIPFNPASRMQIADRLMKRGWKPEAFTDGGDPKVDESILSGIDMPEAAMLNEYLLLNKRLGQLATGNQAWLKLEKNGRMHGRVNHMGAVTSRCTHSNPNVAQVPSVGAPYGKEC
;
A
#
# COMPACT_ATOMS: atom_id res chain seq x y z
N MET A 1 29.38 -6.11 17.91
CA MET A 1 29.00 -4.68 17.76
C MET A 1 27.67 -4.63 17.04
N ASP A 2 26.70 -3.91 17.61
CA ASP A 2 25.42 -3.69 16.94
C ASP A 2 25.48 -2.40 16.12
N LEU A 3 25.10 -2.47 14.86
CA LEU A 3 25.15 -1.35 13.93
C LEU A 3 23.76 -0.92 13.49
N ILE A 4 23.49 0.36 13.60
CA ILE A 4 22.37 1.01 12.92
C ILE A 4 22.88 1.44 11.56
N PHE A 5 22.22 1.02 10.46
CA PHE A 5 22.70 1.34 9.13
C PHE A 5 21.57 1.75 8.19
N ASP A 6 21.96 2.42 7.14
CA ASP A 6 21.11 2.88 6.04
C ASP A 6 21.94 2.98 4.76
N ILE A 7 21.31 2.87 3.59
CA ILE A 7 21.96 3.05 2.29
C ILE A 7 21.19 4.04 1.44
N GLU A 8 21.91 4.69 0.51
CA GLU A 8 21.28 5.42 -0.59
C GLU A 8 21.64 4.76 -1.92
N ALA A 9 20.64 4.62 -2.80
CA ALA A 9 20.79 3.99 -4.09
C ALA A 9 20.10 4.80 -5.19
N ASP A 10 20.39 4.44 -6.45
CA ASP A 10 19.89 5.19 -7.62
C ASP A 10 18.40 4.98 -7.90
N ASN A 11 17.81 3.86 -7.46
CA ASN A 11 16.42 3.55 -7.78
C ASN A 11 15.76 2.62 -6.76
N LEU A 12 14.48 2.31 -6.96
CA LEU A 12 13.78 1.28 -6.23
C LEU A 12 14.31 -0.12 -6.60
N LEU A 13 14.02 -1.12 -5.78
CA LEU A 13 14.62 -2.47 -5.85
C LEU A 13 14.54 -3.12 -7.25
N ASP A 14 13.42 -2.96 -7.99
CA ASP A 14 13.26 -3.57 -9.31
C ASP A 14 14.29 -3.01 -10.32
N ASP A 15 14.55 -1.70 -10.26
CA ASP A 15 15.34 -0.94 -11.24
C ASP A 15 16.70 -0.47 -10.68
N VAL A 16 17.05 -0.81 -9.44
CA VAL A 16 18.30 -0.39 -8.80
C VAL A 16 19.51 -0.99 -9.51
N THR A 17 20.49 -0.13 -9.78
CA THR A 17 21.76 -0.50 -10.45
C THR A 17 23.00 -0.09 -9.66
N SER A 18 22.89 0.84 -8.71
CA SER A 18 24.03 1.36 -7.95
C SER A 18 23.66 1.76 -6.54
N VAL A 19 24.56 1.49 -5.59
CA VAL A 19 24.52 2.05 -4.23
C VAL A 19 25.46 3.23 -4.18
N TRP A 20 24.96 4.38 -3.73
CA TRP A 20 25.71 5.62 -3.65
C TRP A 20 26.51 5.77 -2.35
N CYS A 21 25.95 5.31 -1.25
CA CYS A 21 26.67 5.29 0.03
C CYS A 21 26.08 4.26 0.99
N ILE A 22 26.90 3.86 1.95
CA ILE A 22 26.52 3.10 3.13
C ILE A 22 26.89 3.92 4.35
N VAL A 23 25.99 4.06 5.31
CA VAL A 23 26.25 4.68 6.60
C VAL A 23 25.98 3.68 7.70
N GLY A 24 26.95 3.46 8.58
CA GLY A 24 26.81 2.67 9.80
C GLY A 24 27.02 3.53 11.03
N ARG A 25 26.19 3.37 12.03
CA ARG A 25 26.30 4.02 13.35
C ARG A 25 26.42 2.93 14.41
N ASP A 26 27.46 2.97 15.20
CA ASP A 26 27.57 2.10 16.37
C ASP A 26 26.48 2.45 17.39
N LYS A 27 25.69 1.45 17.78
CA LYS A 27 24.53 1.63 18.65
C LYS A 27 24.86 2.19 20.03
N ASP A 28 26.02 1.81 20.57
CA ASP A 28 26.40 2.12 21.96
C ASP A 28 27.27 3.38 22.05
N THR A 29 28.18 3.58 21.09
CA THR A 29 29.08 4.72 21.08
C THR A 29 28.61 5.89 20.23
N GLU A 30 27.55 5.69 19.44
CA GLU A 30 27.01 6.63 18.43
C GLU A 30 28.03 7.04 17.35
N LYS A 31 29.20 6.40 17.29
CA LYS A 31 30.18 6.67 16.27
C LYS A 31 29.65 6.34 14.87
N VAL A 32 29.80 7.30 13.96
CA VAL A 32 29.35 7.19 12.58
C VAL A 32 30.50 6.78 11.67
N TYR A 33 30.22 5.86 10.76
CA TYR A 33 31.09 5.39 9.71
C TYR A 33 30.39 5.59 8.38
N THR A 34 31.06 6.18 7.41
CA THR A 34 30.51 6.49 6.10
C THR A 34 31.37 5.86 5.01
N PHE A 35 30.70 5.32 4.00
CA PHE A 35 31.33 4.69 2.84
C PHE A 35 30.72 5.31 1.59
N GLU A 36 31.55 5.97 0.79
CA GLU A 36 31.20 6.61 -0.46
C GLU A 36 31.23 5.60 -1.64
N PRO A 37 30.84 5.98 -2.87
CA PRO A 37 30.70 5.01 -3.98
C PRO A 37 31.93 4.14 -4.25
N HIS A 38 33.11 4.67 -4.01
CA HIS A 38 34.37 3.92 -4.19
C HIS A 38 34.77 3.06 -2.98
N GLU A 39 34.00 3.11 -1.89
CA GLU A 39 34.25 2.40 -0.63
C GLU A 39 33.13 1.40 -0.29
N ILE A 40 32.17 1.15 -1.20
CA ILE A 40 31.01 0.28 -0.93
C ILE A 40 31.46 -1.11 -0.46
N GLU A 41 32.46 -1.72 -1.12
CA GLU A 41 32.97 -3.03 -0.70
C GLU A 41 33.51 -3.02 0.74
N GLN A 42 34.16 -1.94 1.15
CA GLN A 42 34.64 -1.77 2.53
C GLN A 42 33.45 -1.63 3.49
N GLY A 43 32.39 -0.92 3.08
CA GLY A 43 31.16 -0.81 3.81
C GLY A 43 30.49 -2.18 4.01
N LEU A 44 30.43 -3.03 2.98
CA LEU A 44 29.91 -4.39 3.08
C LEU A 44 30.71 -5.25 4.06
N VAL A 45 32.04 -5.18 3.99
CA VAL A 45 32.93 -5.87 4.95
C VAL A 45 32.74 -5.33 6.38
N PHE A 46 32.43 -4.04 6.52
CA PHE A 46 32.12 -3.46 7.82
C PHE A 46 30.79 -3.97 8.37
N LEU A 47 29.73 -3.97 7.56
CA LEU A 47 28.41 -4.48 7.94
C LEU A 47 28.45 -5.98 8.27
N SER A 48 29.24 -6.78 7.53
CA SER A 48 29.33 -8.23 7.77
C SER A 48 29.91 -8.61 9.14
N LYS A 49 30.63 -7.70 9.79
CA LYS A 49 31.23 -7.89 11.11
C LYS A 49 30.31 -7.52 12.28
N ALA A 50 29.12 -6.99 11.99
CA ALA A 50 28.15 -6.67 13.02
C ALA A 50 27.55 -7.94 13.63
N ASP A 51 27.23 -7.93 14.91
CA ASP A 51 26.43 -8.97 15.57
C ASP A 51 24.95 -8.78 15.26
N THR A 52 24.52 -7.50 15.20
CA THR A 52 23.14 -7.12 14.84
C THR A 52 23.18 -5.96 13.85
N LEU A 53 22.40 -6.07 12.77
CA LEU A 53 22.07 -4.95 11.89
C LEU A 53 20.69 -4.40 12.24
N ILE A 54 20.63 -3.12 12.50
CA ILE A 54 19.42 -2.38 12.87
C ILE A 54 19.17 -1.33 11.79
N GLY A 55 17.94 -1.21 11.29
CA GLY A 55 17.61 -0.15 10.34
C GLY A 55 16.11 0.05 10.21
N HIS A 56 15.70 0.87 9.27
CA HIS A 56 14.28 1.16 9.05
C HIS A 56 13.86 0.73 7.65
N ASN A 57 13.04 -0.32 7.55
CA ASN A 57 12.63 -0.95 6.30
C ASN A 57 13.78 -1.71 5.58
N ILE A 58 14.79 -2.09 6.33
CA ILE A 58 16.01 -2.72 5.77
C ILE A 58 15.75 -4.12 5.23
N ILE A 59 14.74 -4.83 5.74
CA ILE A 59 14.37 -6.16 5.26
C ILE A 59 13.73 -6.05 3.86
N ASP A 60 12.89 -5.04 3.62
CA ASP A 60 12.21 -4.84 2.32
C ASP A 60 13.13 -4.23 1.26
N TYR A 61 14.13 -3.45 1.66
CA TYR A 61 14.90 -2.66 0.71
C TYR A 61 16.42 -2.84 0.84
N ASP A 62 17.05 -2.32 1.86
CA ASP A 62 18.51 -2.20 1.94
C ASP A 62 19.23 -3.54 1.79
N LEU A 63 18.87 -4.54 2.57
CA LEU A 63 19.49 -5.86 2.51
C LEU A 63 19.25 -6.54 1.16
N ARG A 64 18.08 -6.33 0.54
CA ARG A 64 17.76 -6.87 -0.77
C ARG A 64 18.52 -6.18 -1.90
N VAL A 65 18.71 -4.85 -1.81
CA VAL A 65 19.56 -4.10 -2.74
C VAL A 65 21.00 -4.60 -2.66
N LEU A 66 21.54 -4.72 -1.44
CA LEU A 66 22.89 -5.23 -1.22
C LEU A 66 23.05 -6.68 -1.68
N LYS A 67 22.03 -7.53 -1.48
CA LYS A 67 22.01 -8.90 -2.02
C LYS A 67 21.97 -8.91 -3.54
N LYS A 68 21.12 -8.08 -4.16
CA LYS A 68 20.95 -8.00 -5.62
C LYS A 68 22.23 -7.56 -6.33
N LEU A 69 22.90 -6.53 -5.82
CA LEU A 69 24.00 -5.88 -6.52
C LEU A 69 25.39 -6.45 -6.16
N TYR A 70 25.54 -6.96 -4.94
CA TYR A 70 26.86 -7.35 -4.40
C TYR A 70 26.89 -8.78 -3.86
N ASP A 71 25.80 -9.53 -3.98
CA ASP A 71 25.63 -10.87 -3.37
C ASP A 71 25.90 -10.87 -1.85
N PHE A 72 25.65 -9.73 -1.22
CA PHE A 72 25.82 -9.57 0.24
C PHE A 72 24.72 -10.34 0.97
N ASP A 73 25.12 -11.34 1.74
CA ASP A 73 24.23 -12.21 2.51
C ASP A 73 24.57 -12.11 4.00
N TYR A 74 23.73 -11.36 4.72
CA TYR A 74 23.95 -11.18 6.15
C TYR A 74 23.22 -12.26 6.94
N THR A 75 23.95 -12.99 7.76
CA THR A 75 23.45 -14.14 8.55
C THR A 75 23.28 -13.81 10.04
N GLY A 76 23.65 -12.61 10.47
CA GLY A 76 23.48 -12.16 11.85
C GLY A 76 22.04 -11.74 12.15
N LYS A 77 21.85 -11.19 13.34
CA LYS A 77 20.52 -10.71 13.78
C LYS A 77 20.14 -9.42 13.02
N VAL A 78 18.91 -9.39 12.51
CA VAL A 78 18.32 -8.21 11.85
C VAL A 78 17.19 -7.66 12.71
N ILE A 79 17.20 -6.34 12.93
CA ILE A 79 16.13 -5.61 13.61
C ILE A 79 15.63 -4.52 12.66
N ASP A 80 14.39 -4.67 12.20
CA ASP A 80 13.74 -3.67 11.37
C ASP A 80 12.79 -2.81 12.20
N THR A 81 13.15 -1.53 12.35
CA THR A 81 12.37 -0.60 13.17
C THR A 81 11.02 -0.25 12.55
N LEU A 82 10.80 -0.48 11.25
CA LEU A 82 9.48 -0.36 10.63
C LEU A 82 8.57 -1.49 11.10
N VAL A 83 9.04 -2.74 11.07
CA VAL A 83 8.31 -3.91 11.57
C VAL A 83 7.99 -3.73 13.05
N TYR A 84 9.00 -3.42 13.85
CA TYR A 84 8.85 -3.23 15.29
C TYR A 84 7.89 -2.09 15.63
N SER A 85 8.00 -0.96 14.94
CA SER A 85 7.12 0.18 15.20
C SER A 85 5.66 -0.09 14.84
N ARG A 86 5.39 -0.84 13.77
CA ARG A 86 4.03 -1.26 13.40
C ARG A 86 3.44 -2.21 14.43
N THR A 87 4.25 -3.12 14.96
CA THR A 87 3.82 -4.09 15.98
C THR A 87 3.47 -3.41 17.30
N ILE A 88 4.27 -2.44 17.73
CA ILE A 88 4.10 -1.77 19.03
C ILE A 88 3.00 -0.69 18.98
N TRP A 89 2.92 0.06 17.87
CA TRP A 89 1.99 1.18 17.71
C TRP A 89 1.05 0.97 16.51
N CYS A 90 0.21 -0.06 16.58
CA CYS A 90 -0.73 -0.37 15.49
C CYS A 90 -1.69 0.79 15.17
N ASP A 91 -2.00 1.66 16.14
CA ASP A 91 -2.76 2.91 15.95
C ASP A 91 -1.93 4.15 16.25
N VAL A 92 -0.89 4.37 15.44
CA VAL A 92 -0.04 5.55 15.55
C VAL A 92 -0.76 6.86 15.19
N ARG A 93 -1.90 6.78 14.50
CA ARG A 93 -2.68 7.94 14.06
C ARG A 93 -3.25 8.74 15.24
N GLU A 94 -3.62 8.09 16.33
CA GLU A 94 -4.07 8.77 17.55
C GLU A 94 -2.97 9.69 18.13
N ILE A 95 -1.72 9.21 18.11
CA ILE A 95 -0.54 9.98 18.51
C ILE A 95 -0.40 11.22 17.63
N ASP A 96 -0.56 11.05 16.31
CA ASP A 96 -0.41 12.12 15.32
C ASP A 96 -1.47 13.19 15.45
N ILE A 97 -2.72 12.80 15.75
CA ILE A 97 -3.82 13.75 16.03
C ILE A 97 -3.49 14.61 17.26
N ALA A 98 -2.92 14.01 18.29
CA ALA A 98 -2.51 14.75 19.49
C ALA A 98 -1.33 15.69 19.20
N LEU A 99 -0.36 15.26 18.37
CA LEU A 99 0.79 16.07 17.97
C LEU A 99 0.39 17.20 17.00
N SER A 100 -0.55 16.98 16.09
CA SER A 100 -0.98 18.01 15.13
C SER A 100 -1.58 19.23 15.81
N LYS A 101 -2.19 19.04 16.97
CA LYS A 101 -2.71 20.13 17.80
C LYS A 101 -1.62 20.99 18.48
N LYS A 102 -0.40 20.46 18.58
CA LYS A 102 0.73 21.09 19.28
C LYS A 102 1.84 21.55 18.35
N ASN A 103 2.21 20.77 17.34
CA ASN A 103 3.49 20.89 16.63
C ASN A 103 3.37 20.85 15.10
N ASN A 104 2.22 21.16 14.49
CA ASN A 104 2.02 21.12 13.02
C ASN A 104 2.47 19.77 12.36
N PHE A 105 2.10 18.65 12.94
CA PHE A 105 2.39 17.34 12.32
C PHE A 105 1.75 17.27 10.91
N PRO A 106 2.52 16.95 9.84
CA PRO A 106 2.01 17.01 8.47
C PRO A 106 0.87 16.02 8.24
N GLN A 107 -0.27 16.50 7.74
CA GLN A 107 -1.44 15.67 7.50
C GLN A 107 -1.17 14.45 6.59
N LYS A 108 -0.28 14.61 5.60
CA LYS A 108 0.13 13.53 4.68
C LYS A 108 0.86 12.37 5.38
N LEU A 109 1.41 12.60 6.56
CA LEU A 109 2.18 11.61 7.33
C LEU A 109 1.35 10.97 8.46
N MET A 110 0.10 11.40 8.66
CA MET A 110 -0.77 10.83 9.71
C MET A 110 -1.01 9.33 9.48
N GLY A 111 -0.74 8.54 10.51
CA GLY A 111 -0.85 7.07 10.46
C GLY A 111 0.32 6.38 9.74
N SER A 112 1.30 7.13 9.22
CA SER A 112 2.45 6.55 8.54
C SER A 112 3.53 6.11 9.53
N HIS A 113 4.15 4.96 9.28
CA HIS A 113 5.33 4.49 9.99
C HIS A 113 6.64 4.79 9.27
N SER A 114 6.63 5.64 8.22
CA SER A 114 7.86 6.04 7.54
C SER A 114 8.85 6.73 8.50
N LEU A 115 10.14 6.63 8.21
CA LEU A 115 11.18 7.27 9.02
C LEU A 115 10.97 8.79 9.11
N LYS A 116 10.50 9.42 8.03
CA LYS A 116 10.09 10.82 8.02
C LYS A 116 9.00 11.13 9.05
N ALA A 117 7.96 10.30 9.14
CA ALA A 117 6.90 10.48 10.14
C ALA A 117 7.43 10.30 11.57
N TRP A 118 8.34 9.35 11.77
CA TRP A 118 9.00 9.14 13.05
C TRP A 118 9.91 10.32 13.42
N GLY A 119 10.60 10.93 12.46
CA GLY A 119 11.36 12.16 12.68
C GLY A 119 10.51 13.26 13.30
N TYR A 120 9.30 13.52 12.77
CA TYR A 120 8.35 14.47 13.36
C TYR A 120 7.90 14.07 14.78
N ARG A 121 7.61 12.78 15.03
CA ARG A 121 7.19 12.29 16.36
C ARG A 121 8.29 12.38 17.41
N LEU A 122 9.54 12.27 16.98
CA LEU A 122 10.73 12.31 17.85
C LEU A 122 11.31 13.73 18.02
N GLY A 123 10.78 14.71 17.27
CA GLY A 123 11.31 16.08 17.27
C GLY A 123 12.63 16.21 16.51
N GLU A 124 12.97 15.22 15.68
CA GLU A 124 14.13 15.23 14.79
C GLU A 124 13.64 15.51 13.37
N LEU A 125 13.60 16.78 13.02
CA LEU A 125 13.21 17.16 11.66
C LEU A 125 14.32 16.71 10.69
N LYS A 126 13.97 15.89 9.72
CA LYS A 126 14.82 15.63 8.57
C LYS A 126 15.11 16.95 7.87
N GLY A 127 16.39 17.22 7.58
CA GLY A 127 16.75 18.20 6.58
C GLY A 127 15.95 17.91 5.30
N GLU A 128 15.44 18.91 4.65
CA GLU A 128 14.77 18.72 3.36
C GLU A 128 15.85 18.43 2.30
N PHE A 129 16.21 17.14 2.15
CA PHE A 129 16.81 16.70 0.90
C PHE A 129 15.71 16.80 -0.15
N ASN A 130 15.95 17.58 -1.19
CA ASN A 130 14.98 17.81 -2.27
C ASN A 130 14.77 16.47 -3.02
N VAL A 131 13.76 15.69 -2.61
CA VAL A 131 13.46 14.35 -3.12
C VAL A 131 12.75 14.48 -4.48
N GLY A 132 13.48 15.00 -5.50
CA GLY A 132 13.12 14.83 -6.90
C GLY A 132 13.80 13.57 -7.45
N SER A 133 13.22 12.90 -8.44
CA SER A 133 13.83 11.74 -9.10
C SER A 133 15.26 12.01 -9.61
N GLU A 134 15.60 13.25 -9.90
CA GLU A 134 16.94 13.69 -10.32
C GLU A 134 17.95 13.71 -9.16
N SER A 135 17.51 13.76 -7.91
CA SER A 135 18.38 13.84 -6.73
C SER A 135 19.12 12.53 -6.45
N PHE A 136 18.62 11.42 -6.97
CA PHE A 136 19.22 10.09 -6.82
C PHE A 136 19.98 9.60 -8.07
N ALA A 137 20.07 10.43 -9.12
CA ALA A 137 20.75 10.05 -10.36
C ALA A 137 22.30 9.97 -10.20
N ALA A 138 22.86 10.65 -9.20
CA ALA A 138 24.29 10.64 -8.91
C ALA A 138 24.55 10.88 -7.41
N PHE A 139 25.68 10.38 -6.94
CA PHE A 139 26.13 10.65 -5.57
C PHE A 139 26.32 12.14 -5.30
N SER A 140 25.91 12.60 -4.12
CA SER A 140 26.22 13.92 -3.60
C SER A 140 26.56 13.89 -2.10
N LYS A 141 27.27 14.89 -1.63
CA LYS A 141 27.59 15.02 -0.18
C LYS A 141 26.33 15.31 0.64
N GLU A 142 25.36 15.97 0.06
CA GLU A 142 24.06 16.22 0.67
C GLU A 142 23.29 14.91 0.87
N MET A 143 23.34 13.99 -0.11
CA MET A 143 22.77 12.63 0.00
C MET A 143 23.44 11.85 1.14
N LEU A 144 24.77 11.89 1.24
CA LEU A 144 25.50 11.25 2.33
C LEU A 144 25.08 11.83 3.70
N GLN A 145 24.94 13.15 3.81
CA GLN A 145 24.46 13.79 5.05
C GLN A 145 23.03 13.39 5.39
N TYR A 146 22.17 13.23 4.37
CA TYR A 146 20.83 12.74 4.53
C TYR A 146 20.81 11.30 5.08
N CYS A 147 21.61 10.39 4.51
CA CYS A 147 21.77 9.02 4.99
C CYS A 147 22.30 8.98 6.45
N VAL A 148 23.27 9.86 6.81
CA VAL A 148 23.74 10.00 8.20
C VAL A 148 22.60 10.42 9.13
N GLN A 149 21.76 11.36 8.71
CA GLN A 149 20.62 11.79 9.51
C GLN A 149 19.56 10.68 9.66
N ASP A 150 19.35 9.86 8.63
CA ASP A 150 18.42 8.73 8.69
C ASP A 150 18.88 7.70 9.72
N THR A 151 20.17 7.40 9.81
CA THR A 151 20.70 6.56 10.89
C THR A 151 20.50 7.17 12.28
N GLN A 152 20.52 8.49 12.42
CA GLN A 152 20.25 9.17 13.70
C GLN A 152 18.77 9.07 14.11
N VAL A 153 17.85 9.30 13.17
CA VAL A 153 16.40 9.14 13.43
C VAL A 153 16.08 7.69 13.78
N THR A 154 16.71 6.74 13.05
CA THR A 154 16.57 5.31 13.30
C THR A 154 17.09 4.92 14.69
N ALA A 155 18.23 5.48 15.14
CA ALA A 155 18.76 5.28 16.48
C ALA A 155 17.76 5.72 17.56
N LYS A 156 17.22 6.93 17.43
CA LYS A 156 16.21 7.45 18.37
C LYS A 156 14.93 6.63 18.38
N LEU A 157 14.49 6.18 17.20
CA LEU A 157 13.33 5.29 17.10
C LEU A 157 13.62 3.95 17.79
N TYR A 158 14.78 3.36 17.54
CA TYR A 158 15.19 2.11 18.16
C TYR A 158 15.20 2.22 19.70
N HIS A 159 15.81 3.29 20.26
CA HIS A 159 15.79 3.52 21.71
C HIS A 159 14.36 3.64 22.23
N LYS A 160 13.48 4.38 21.55
CA LYS A 160 12.06 4.51 21.91
C LYS A 160 11.32 3.18 21.87
N ILE A 161 11.63 2.31 20.91
CA ILE A 161 11.11 0.94 20.82
C ILE A 161 11.54 0.13 22.05
N MET A 162 12.83 0.16 22.37
CA MET A 162 13.40 -0.60 23.50
C MET A 162 12.85 -0.15 24.86
N GLU A 163 12.61 1.14 25.04
CA GLU A 163 11.96 1.70 26.24
C GLU A 163 10.54 1.14 26.49
N LYS A 164 9.86 0.65 25.44
CA LYS A 164 8.53 0.04 25.59
C LYS A 164 8.53 -1.30 26.30
N ASN A 165 9.70 -1.94 26.39
CA ASN A 165 9.84 -3.27 26.98
C ASN A 165 8.78 -4.26 26.46
N PHE A 166 8.56 -4.22 25.13
CA PHE A 166 7.57 -5.07 24.47
C PHE A 166 8.07 -6.52 24.40
N SER A 167 7.17 -7.49 24.22
CA SER A 167 7.53 -8.91 24.10
C SER A 167 8.50 -9.14 22.93
N GLN A 168 9.73 -9.56 23.23
CA GLN A 168 10.71 -9.90 22.20
C GLN A 168 10.23 -11.05 21.31
N GLN A 169 9.54 -12.04 21.92
CA GLN A 169 8.96 -13.16 21.17
C GLN A 169 7.94 -12.68 20.12
N ALA A 170 7.12 -11.68 20.46
CA ALA A 170 6.17 -11.12 19.50
C ALA A 170 6.89 -10.35 18.39
N LEU A 171 7.93 -9.58 18.69
CA LEU A 171 8.73 -8.86 17.71
C LEU A 171 9.47 -9.81 16.75
N ASP A 172 10.02 -10.90 17.28
CA ASP A 172 10.70 -11.92 16.47
C ASP A 172 9.70 -12.63 15.55
N LEU A 173 8.52 -13.02 16.06
CA LEU A 173 7.45 -13.62 15.26
C LEU A 173 7.00 -12.71 14.11
N GLU A 174 6.77 -11.43 14.38
CA GLU A 174 6.34 -10.48 13.34
C GLU A 174 7.45 -10.24 12.29
N THR A 175 8.71 -10.32 12.68
CA THR A 175 9.85 -10.24 11.76
C THR A 175 9.91 -11.49 10.85
N GLU A 176 9.72 -12.68 11.41
CA GLU A 176 9.67 -13.92 10.64
C GLU A 176 8.50 -13.93 9.67
N ILE A 177 7.30 -13.54 10.13
CA ILE A 177 6.10 -13.43 9.26
C ILE A 177 6.36 -12.42 8.14
N HIS A 178 6.93 -11.25 8.45
CA HIS A 178 7.26 -10.25 7.45
C HIS A 178 8.19 -10.80 6.37
N THR A 179 9.25 -11.50 6.77
CA THR A 179 10.20 -12.16 5.85
C THR A 179 9.53 -13.22 4.98
N LEU A 180 8.65 -14.05 5.55
CA LEU A 180 7.89 -15.05 4.79
C LEU A 180 6.93 -14.42 3.78
N LEU A 181 6.27 -13.32 4.16
CA LEU A 181 5.37 -12.59 3.26
C LEU A 181 6.12 -11.92 2.10
N LEU A 182 7.35 -11.48 2.32
CA LEU A 182 8.21 -10.99 1.23
C LEU A 182 8.58 -12.12 0.26
N GLN A 183 8.96 -13.29 0.76
CA GLN A 183 9.24 -14.46 -0.09
C GLN A 183 7.99 -14.86 -0.88
N GLN A 184 6.81 -14.84 -0.26
CA GLN A 184 5.53 -15.07 -0.94
C GLN A 184 5.29 -14.03 -2.04
N GLN A 185 5.56 -12.75 -1.77
CA GLN A 185 5.43 -11.67 -2.75
C GLN A 185 6.42 -11.87 -3.91
N GLU A 186 7.67 -12.22 -3.65
CA GLU A 186 8.68 -12.47 -4.69
C GLU A 186 8.31 -13.67 -5.55
N TYR A 187 7.88 -14.76 -4.94
CA TYR A 187 7.44 -15.94 -5.66
C TYR A 187 6.16 -15.68 -6.46
N GLY A 188 5.20 -14.96 -5.89
CA GLY A 188 3.89 -14.64 -6.47
C GLY A 188 2.98 -15.86 -6.60
N PHE A 189 1.73 -15.63 -7.04
CA PHE A 189 0.74 -16.67 -7.34
C PHE A 189 0.60 -16.87 -8.84
N PRO A 190 0.49 -18.09 -9.36
CA PRO A 190 0.20 -18.32 -10.78
C PRO A 190 -1.09 -17.59 -11.20
N PHE A 191 -1.07 -16.98 -12.38
CA PHE A 191 -2.21 -16.29 -12.96
C PHE A 191 -2.33 -16.65 -14.45
N ASP A 192 -3.47 -17.22 -14.83
CA ASP A 192 -3.75 -17.55 -16.22
C ASP A 192 -4.19 -16.28 -16.97
N VAL A 193 -3.27 -15.67 -17.68
CA VAL A 193 -3.47 -14.41 -18.40
C VAL A 193 -4.51 -14.54 -19.51
N GLU A 194 -4.50 -15.67 -20.23
CA GLU A 194 -5.43 -15.87 -21.34
C GLU A 194 -6.86 -16.11 -20.84
N ALA A 195 -7.04 -16.97 -19.82
CA ALA A 195 -8.32 -17.13 -19.15
C ALA A 195 -8.82 -15.80 -18.54
N GLY A 196 -7.90 -15.00 -17.98
CA GLY A 196 -8.22 -13.65 -17.49
C GLY A 196 -8.74 -12.71 -18.58
N LYS A 197 -8.13 -12.73 -19.78
CA LYS A 197 -8.58 -11.93 -20.93
C LYS A 197 -9.95 -12.41 -21.44
N GLU A 198 -10.13 -13.72 -21.57
CA GLU A 198 -11.40 -14.30 -22.00
C GLU A 198 -12.54 -13.90 -21.03
N LEU A 199 -12.29 -14.00 -19.72
CA LEU A 199 -13.23 -13.57 -18.71
C LEU A 199 -13.52 -12.07 -18.83
N TRP A 200 -12.52 -11.24 -19.04
CA TRP A 200 -12.70 -9.80 -19.25
C TRP A 200 -13.62 -9.50 -20.43
N TYR A 201 -13.43 -10.14 -21.59
CA TYR A 201 -14.30 -9.97 -22.76
C TYR A 201 -15.72 -10.39 -22.46
N LYS A 202 -15.93 -11.55 -21.83
CA LYS A 202 -17.25 -12.07 -21.45
C LYS A 202 -18.00 -11.10 -20.53
N LEU A 203 -17.32 -10.63 -19.44
CA LEU A 203 -17.94 -9.72 -18.47
C LEU A 203 -18.19 -8.33 -19.06
N SER A 204 -17.31 -7.84 -19.94
CA SER A 204 -17.49 -6.55 -20.62
C SER A 204 -18.67 -6.55 -21.58
N ALA A 205 -18.83 -7.61 -22.36
CA ALA A 205 -19.99 -7.77 -23.25
C ALA A 205 -21.29 -7.76 -22.43
N ARG A 206 -21.38 -8.60 -21.39
CA ARG A 206 -22.57 -8.68 -20.54
C ARG A 206 -22.88 -7.36 -19.84
N LYS A 207 -21.85 -6.66 -19.33
CA LYS A 207 -22.01 -5.34 -18.74
C LYS A 207 -22.60 -4.34 -19.73
N SER A 208 -22.12 -4.32 -20.98
CA SER A 208 -22.61 -3.41 -22.00
C SER A 208 -24.07 -3.69 -22.40
N GLU A 209 -24.48 -4.97 -22.46
CA GLU A 209 -25.86 -5.33 -22.67
C GLU A 209 -26.77 -4.73 -21.58
N ILE A 210 -26.45 -5.00 -20.31
CA ILE A 210 -27.22 -4.50 -19.16
C ILE A 210 -27.22 -2.97 -19.10
N GLU A 211 -26.08 -2.33 -19.41
CA GLU A 211 -25.98 -0.89 -19.43
C GLU A 211 -26.94 -0.26 -20.45
N ASN A 212 -27.02 -0.82 -21.64
CA ASN A 212 -27.97 -0.39 -22.68
C ASN A 212 -29.43 -0.58 -22.23
N GLU A 213 -29.77 -1.76 -21.70
CA GLU A 213 -31.10 -2.03 -21.16
C GLU A 213 -31.48 -1.05 -20.03
N LEU A 214 -30.57 -0.75 -19.12
CA LEU A 214 -30.80 0.20 -18.03
C LEU A 214 -30.94 1.65 -18.51
N VAL A 215 -30.17 2.06 -19.52
CA VAL A 215 -30.29 3.39 -20.14
C VAL A 215 -31.61 3.57 -20.88
N GLU A 216 -32.13 2.50 -21.52
CA GLU A 216 -33.42 2.51 -22.16
C GLU A 216 -34.59 2.47 -21.14
N THR A 217 -34.39 1.78 -20.01
CA THR A 217 -35.38 1.59 -18.96
C THR A 217 -35.61 2.84 -18.10
N PHE A 218 -34.54 3.59 -17.87
CA PHE A 218 -34.57 4.78 -16.99
C PHE A 218 -34.50 6.07 -17.81
N GLU A 219 -35.38 7.01 -17.50
CA GLU A 219 -35.41 8.31 -18.16
C GLU A 219 -34.12 9.09 -17.89
N PRO A 220 -33.59 9.87 -18.87
CA PRO A 220 -32.48 10.75 -18.68
C PRO A 220 -32.80 11.86 -17.66
N THR A 221 -31.78 12.45 -17.07
CA THR A 221 -31.93 13.65 -16.25
C THR A 221 -31.91 14.88 -17.14
N ILE A 222 -32.94 15.72 -17.05
CA ILE A 222 -33.00 17.00 -17.74
C ILE A 222 -32.51 18.08 -16.78
N VAL A 223 -31.44 18.78 -17.16
CA VAL A 223 -30.88 19.90 -16.40
C VAL A 223 -31.10 21.20 -17.16
N GLU A 224 -31.94 22.06 -16.64
CA GLU A 224 -32.16 23.40 -17.18
C GLU A 224 -30.99 24.30 -16.79
N LEU A 225 -30.27 24.81 -17.77
CA LEU A 225 -29.22 25.82 -17.60
C LEU A 225 -29.79 27.18 -17.99
N LYS A 226 -29.14 28.26 -17.62
CA LYS A 226 -29.62 29.63 -17.88
C LYS A 226 -29.89 29.94 -19.37
N THR A 227 -29.22 29.25 -20.28
CA THR A 227 -29.31 29.48 -21.73
C THR A 227 -29.68 28.29 -22.59
N ASN A 228 -29.66 27.06 -22.01
CA ASN A 228 -30.00 25.84 -22.72
C ASN A 228 -30.43 24.74 -21.76
N THR A 229 -30.98 23.64 -22.30
CA THR A 229 -31.32 22.43 -21.54
C THR A 229 -30.32 21.33 -21.90
N LYS A 230 -29.75 20.68 -20.88
CA LYS A 230 -28.83 19.55 -21.04
C LYS A 230 -29.53 18.25 -20.65
N THR A 231 -29.60 17.32 -21.57
CA THR A 231 -30.06 15.95 -21.32
C THR A 231 -28.87 15.06 -20.93
N ILE A 232 -28.92 14.46 -19.74
CA ILE A 232 -27.88 13.58 -19.22
C ILE A 232 -28.49 12.16 -19.16
N PRO A 233 -27.98 11.18 -19.91
CA PRO A 233 -28.43 9.79 -19.85
C PRO A 233 -28.29 9.23 -18.43
N PHE A 234 -29.09 8.23 -18.11
CA PHE A 234 -28.95 7.50 -16.84
C PHE A 234 -27.56 6.85 -16.75
N ASN A 235 -26.90 7.01 -15.62
CA ASN A 235 -25.61 6.38 -15.34
C ASN A 235 -25.78 5.28 -14.29
N PRO A 236 -25.76 3.99 -14.68
CA PRO A 236 -25.94 2.87 -13.75
C PRO A 236 -24.77 2.65 -12.79
N ALA A 237 -23.66 3.38 -12.94
CA ALA A 237 -22.58 3.41 -11.94
C ALA A 237 -22.82 4.45 -10.84
N SER A 238 -23.76 5.38 -11.01
CA SER A 238 -24.06 6.44 -10.05
C SER A 238 -25.11 6.00 -9.02
N ARG A 239 -24.65 5.71 -7.80
CA ARG A 239 -25.54 5.30 -6.69
C ARG A 239 -26.63 6.33 -6.39
N MET A 240 -26.33 7.62 -6.52
CA MET A 240 -27.32 8.70 -6.38
C MET A 240 -28.42 8.62 -7.44
N GLN A 241 -28.04 8.39 -8.73
CA GLN A 241 -29.04 8.25 -9.79
C GLN A 241 -29.86 6.97 -9.64
N ILE A 242 -29.21 5.86 -9.22
CA ILE A 242 -29.91 4.62 -8.93
C ILE A 242 -30.98 4.86 -7.85
N ALA A 243 -30.61 5.47 -6.73
CA ALA A 243 -31.54 5.78 -5.65
C ALA A 243 -32.72 6.64 -6.13
N ASP A 244 -32.45 7.73 -6.86
CA ASP A 244 -33.47 8.63 -7.40
C ASP A 244 -34.45 7.88 -8.30
N ARG A 245 -33.98 7.03 -9.23
CA ARG A 245 -34.81 6.29 -10.15
C ARG A 245 -35.64 5.21 -9.47
N LEU A 246 -35.07 4.48 -8.51
CA LEU A 246 -35.82 3.46 -7.75
C LEU A 246 -36.86 4.10 -6.83
N MET A 247 -36.56 5.24 -6.20
CA MET A 247 -37.53 5.98 -5.38
C MET A 247 -38.73 6.49 -6.23
N LYS A 248 -38.48 7.00 -7.44
CA LYS A 248 -39.54 7.39 -8.39
C LYS A 248 -40.44 6.23 -8.77
N ARG A 249 -39.96 5.00 -8.68
CA ARG A 249 -40.73 3.77 -8.93
C ARG A 249 -41.31 3.14 -7.66
N GLY A 250 -41.22 3.84 -6.52
CA GLY A 250 -41.88 3.46 -5.25
C GLY A 250 -40.95 2.80 -4.21
N TRP A 251 -39.66 2.62 -4.49
CA TRP A 251 -38.73 2.17 -3.46
C TRP A 251 -38.60 3.20 -2.35
N LYS A 252 -38.63 2.74 -1.11
CA LYS A 252 -38.39 3.58 0.09
C LYS A 252 -37.11 3.16 0.76
N PRO A 253 -36.06 3.99 0.78
CA PRO A 253 -34.79 3.65 1.43
C PRO A 253 -34.97 3.56 2.95
N GLU A 254 -34.42 2.48 3.52
CA GLU A 254 -34.40 2.25 4.98
C GLU A 254 -33.01 2.54 5.58
N ALA A 255 -31.97 2.57 4.74
CA ALA A 255 -30.59 2.81 5.15
C ALA A 255 -29.99 4.01 4.42
N PHE A 256 -29.16 4.78 5.15
CA PHE A 256 -28.53 6.00 4.66
C PHE A 256 -27.03 5.96 4.91
N THR A 257 -26.27 6.71 4.12
CA THR A 257 -24.84 6.96 4.35
C THR A 257 -24.66 7.98 5.48
N ASP A 258 -23.43 8.11 5.99
CA ASP A 258 -23.12 9.14 7.00
C ASP A 258 -23.40 10.57 6.48
N GLY A 259 -23.42 10.78 5.17
CA GLY A 259 -23.77 12.03 4.52
C GLY A 259 -25.28 12.26 4.37
N GLY A 260 -26.13 11.28 4.74
CA GLY A 260 -27.60 11.36 4.65
C GLY A 260 -28.18 10.93 3.31
N ASP A 261 -27.37 10.49 2.35
CA ASP A 261 -27.86 9.95 1.07
C ASP A 261 -28.36 8.51 1.23
N PRO A 262 -29.42 8.08 0.47
CA PRO A 262 -29.86 6.69 0.45
C PRO A 262 -28.73 5.74 0.14
N LYS A 263 -28.54 4.72 0.97
CA LYS A 263 -27.53 3.69 0.74
C LYS A 263 -27.96 2.77 -0.38
N VAL A 264 -27.08 2.54 -1.36
CA VAL A 264 -27.26 1.60 -2.46
C VAL A 264 -26.06 0.68 -2.52
N ASP A 265 -26.28 -0.60 -2.21
CA ASP A 265 -25.29 -1.65 -2.30
C ASP A 265 -25.95 -2.97 -2.73
N GLU A 266 -25.15 -4.01 -2.94
CA GLU A 266 -25.58 -5.34 -3.39
C GLU A 266 -26.64 -5.93 -2.45
N SER A 267 -26.47 -5.80 -1.14
CA SER A 267 -27.39 -6.31 -0.13
C SER A 267 -28.77 -5.64 -0.21
N ILE A 268 -28.79 -4.32 -0.38
CA ILE A 268 -30.01 -3.53 -0.48
C ILE A 268 -30.74 -3.83 -1.79
N LEU A 269 -30.03 -3.82 -2.93
CA LEU A 269 -30.62 -4.10 -4.23
C LEU A 269 -31.23 -5.50 -4.31
N SER A 270 -30.59 -6.50 -3.68
CA SER A 270 -31.09 -7.87 -3.60
C SER A 270 -32.41 -8.01 -2.81
N GLY A 271 -32.69 -7.06 -1.91
CA GLY A 271 -33.90 -7.02 -1.11
C GLY A 271 -35.07 -6.27 -1.79
N ILE A 272 -34.85 -5.65 -2.95
CA ILE A 272 -35.87 -4.88 -3.66
C ILE A 272 -36.57 -5.78 -4.70
N ASP A 273 -37.87 -5.98 -4.54
CA ASP A 273 -38.71 -6.76 -5.49
C ASP A 273 -39.06 -5.91 -6.72
N MET A 274 -38.05 -5.65 -7.55
CA MET A 274 -38.16 -4.94 -8.83
C MET A 274 -37.17 -5.55 -9.84
N PRO A 275 -37.60 -5.80 -11.10
CA PRO A 275 -36.70 -6.33 -12.14
C PRO A 275 -35.46 -5.44 -12.36
N GLU A 276 -35.66 -4.13 -12.31
CA GLU A 276 -34.58 -3.14 -12.49
C GLU A 276 -33.56 -3.19 -11.38
N ALA A 277 -33.95 -3.50 -10.15
CA ALA A 277 -33.04 -3.65 -9.04
C ALA A 277 -32.11 -4.87 -9.23
N ALA A 278 -32.66 -5.97 -9.79
CA ALA A 278 -31.85 -7.14 -10.13
C ALA A 278 -30.81 -6.82 -11.23
N MET A 279 -31.20 -6.09 -12.28
CA MET A 279 -30.28 -5.66 -13.35
C MET A 279 -29.21 -4.70 -12.83
N LEU A 280 -29.58 -3.76 -11.98
CA LEU A 280 -28.64 -2.83 -11.33
C LEU A 280 -27.64 -3.58 -10.44
N ASN A 281 -28.11 -4.58 -9.72
CA ASN A 281 -27.26 -5.42 -8.87
C ASN A 281 -26.24 -6.21 -9.71
N GLU A 282 -26.67 -6.82 -10.81
CA GLU A 282 -25.79 -7.51 -11.76
C GLU A 282 -24.78 -6.52 -12.38
N TYR A 283 -25.22 -5.34 -12.81
CA TYR A 283 -24.34 -4.30 -13.36
C TYR A 283 -23.23 -3.88 -12.36
N LEU A 284 -23.60 -3.61 -11.11
CA LEU A 284 -22.63 -3.21 -10.09
C LEU A 284 -21.64 -4.34 -9.77
N LEU A 285 -22.11 -5.58 -9.74
CA LEU A 285 -21.26 -6.76 -9.58
C LEU A 285 -20.26 -6.89 -10.73
N LEU A 286 -20.73 -6.81 -11.98
CA LEU A 286 -19.87 -6.84 -13.17
C LEU A 286 -18.83 -5.72 -13.15
N ASN A 287 -19.25 -4.51 -12.80
CA ASN A 287 -18.36 -3.37 -12.68
C ASN A 287 -17.26 -3.60 -11.63
N LYS A 288 -17.62 -4.20 -10.49
CA LYS A 288 -16.66 -4.59 -9.43
C LYS A 288 -15.67 -5.65 -9.94
N ARG A 289 -16.16 -6.71 -10.63
CA ARG A 289 -15.29 -7.78 -11.17
C ARG A 289 -14.35 -7.26 -12.24
N LEU A 290 -14.85 -6.44 -13.15
CA LEU A 290 -14.04 -5.77 -14.17
C LEU A 290 -12.99 -4.83 -13.55
N GLY A 291 -13.35 -4.13 -12.48
CA GLY A 291 -12.42 -3.31 -11.71
C GLY A 291 -11.26 -4.12 -11.13
N GLN A 292 -11.55 -5.30 -10.58
CA GLN A 292 -10.52 -6.21 -10.06
C GLN A 292 -9.67 -6.82 -11.17
N LEU A 293 -10.30 -7.25 -12.27
CA LEU A 293 -9.64 -8.00 -13.33
C LEU A 293 -8.82 -7.12 -14.28
N ALA A 294 -9.39 -5.98 -14.74
CA ALA A 294 -8.80 -5.25 -15.87
C ALA A 294 -8.77 -3.71 -15.74
N THR A 295 -9.82 -3.08 -15.18
CA THR A 295 -9.98 -1.62 -15.31
C THR A 295 -9.48 -0.81 -14.14
N GLY A 296 -9.40 -1.37 -12.94
CA GLY A 296 -8.91 -0.70 -11.74
C GLY A 296 -7.41 -0.40 -11.79
N ASN A 297 -6.93 0.49 -10.91
CA ASN A 297 -5.50 0.81 -10.81
C ASN A 297 -4.66 -0.39 -10.34
N GLN A 298 -5.25 -1.27 -9.53
CA GLN A 298 -4.62 -2.50 -9.04
C GLN A 298 -5.24 -3.75 -9.69
N ALA A 299 -5.67 -3.63 -10.94
CA ALA A 299 -6.27 -4.74 -11.67
C ALA A 299 -5.24 -5.83 -11.99
N TRP A 300 -5.68 -7.09 -11.93
CA TRP A 300 -4.82 -8.25 -12.09
C TRP A 300 -4.10 -8.26 -13.43
N LEU A 301 -4.81 -8.06 -14.55
CA LEU A 301 -4.21 -8.00 -15.89
C LEU A 301 -3.22 -6.84 -16.09
N LYS A 302 -3.23 -5.82 -15.22
CA LYS A 302 -2.26 -4.72 -15.27
C LYS A 302 -1.01 -4.98 -14.45
N LEU A 303 -1.13 -5.74 -13.36
CA LEU A 303 -0.09 -5.95 -12.37
C LEU A 303 0.56 -7.33 -12.47
N GLU A 304 0.07 -8.18 -13.38
CA GLU A 304 0.70 -9.46 -13.61
C GLU A 304 2.12 -9.27 -14.18
N LYS A 305 3.02 -10.15 -13.80
CA LYS A 305 4.39 -10.22 -14.33
C LYS A 305 4.72 -11.68 -14.61
N ASN A 306 4.98 -12.00 -15.87
CA ASN A 306 5.38 -13.35 -16.31
C ASN A 306 4.41 -14.46 -15.88
N GLY A 307 3.10 -14.21 -15.98
CA GLY A 307 2.04 -15.15 -15.58
C GLY A 307 1.90 -15.31 -14.08
N ARG A 308 2.32 -14.33 -13.28
CA ARG A 308 2.22 -14.37 -11.82
C ARG A 308 1.74 -13.04 -11.23
N MET A 309 1.10 -13.15 -10.07
CA MET A 309 0.60 -12.03 -9.26
C MET A 309 1.48 -11.87 -8.02
N HIS A 310 2.11 -10.72 -7.87
CA HIS A 310 3.03 -10.39 -6.78
C HIS A 310 2.38 -9.46 -5.74
N GLY A 311 1.24 -9.91 -5.21
CA GLY A 311 0.46 -9.12 -4.25
C GLY A 311 1.21 -8.85 -2.94
N ARG A 312 1.26 -7.60 -2.53
CA ARG A 312 1.89 -7.19 -1.27
C ARG A 312 0.97 -7.41 -0.09
N VAL A 313 1.51 -8.01 0.96
CA VAL A 313 0.84 -8.16 2.26
C VAL A 313 1.59 -7.37 3.31
N ASN A 314 0.89 -6.44 3.96
CA ASN A 314 1.40 -5.78 5.15
C ASN A 314 0.80 -6.49 6.38
N HIS A 315 1.62 -7.21 7.13
CA HIS A 315 1.21 -8.08 8.23
C HIS A 315 0.54 -7.32 9.40
N MET A 316 0.93 -6.07 9.64
CA MET A 316 0.35 -5.17 10.66
C MET A 316 -0.29 -3.94 10.04
N GLY A 317 -1.02 -4.12 8.93
CA GLY A 317 -1.55 -3.03 8.13
C GLY A 317 -2.82 -2.36 8.69
N ALA A 318 -3.53 -3.00 9.60
CA ALA A 318 -4.74 -2.48 10.21
C ALA A 318 -4.53 -2.21 11.71
N VAL A 319 -5.25 -1.21 12.26
CA VAL A 319 -5.24 -0.91 13.72
C VAL A 319 -5.66 -2.09 14.59
N THR A 320 -6.35 -3.07 14.01
CA THR A 320 -6.71 -4.34 14.67
C THR A 320 -5.64 -5.42 14.53
N SER A 321 -4.42 -5.07 14.14
CA SER A 321 -3.28 -5.97 13.91
C SER A 321 -3.51 -7.03 12.83
N ARG A 322 -4.47 -6.81 11.92
CA ARG A 322 -4.71 -7.70 10.78
C ARG A 322 -3.89 -7.31 9.58
N CYS A 323 -3.62 -8.29 8.71
CA CYS A 323 -2.99 -8.06 7.42
C CYS A 323 -3.84 -7.18 6.53
N THR A 324 -3.20 -6.31 5.77
CA THR A 324 -3.79 -5.60 4.62
C THR A 324 -3.09 -6.00 3.33
N HIS A 325 -3.83 -6.01 2.24
CA HIS A 325 -3.36 -6.51 0.94
C HIS A 325 -3.46 -5.42 -0.12
N SER A 326 -2.46 -5.35 -1.00
CA SER A 326 -2.40 -4.36 -2.09
C SER A 326 -1.49 -4.84 -3.24
N ASN A 327 -1.58 -4.22 -4.38
CA ASN A 327 -0.69 -4.34 -5.53
C ASN A 327 -0.46 -5.76 -6.10
N PRO A 328 -1.48 -6.53 -6.42
CA PRO A 328 -2.90 -6.33 -6.20
C PRO A 328 -3.38 -6.93 -4.88
N ASN A 329 -4.62 -6.62 -4.48
CA ASN A 329 -5.24 -7.28 -3.34
C ASN A 329 -5.73 -8.69 -3.72
N VAL A 330 -4.89 -9.70 -3.50
CA VAL A 330 -5.21 -11.11 -3.79
C VAL A 330 -6.15 -11.76 -2.76
N ALA A 331 -6.39 -11.12 -1.60
CA ALA A 331 -7.35 -11.61 -0.62
C ALA A 331 -8.82 -11.31 -1.00
N GLN A 332 -9.05 -10.50 -2.03
CA GLN A 332 -10.39 -10.17 -2.52
C GLN A 332 -10.83 -11.02 -3.73
N VAL A 333 -10.12 -12.09 -4.05
CA VAL A 333 -10.56 -13.06 -5.06
C VAL A 333 -11.92 -13.63 -4.61
N PRO A 334 -12.95 -13.63 -5.48
CA PRO A 334 -14.26 -14.16 -5.12
C PRO A 334 -14.18 -15.64 -4.73
N SER A 335 -14.97 -16.07 -3.76
CA SER A 335 -15.09 -17.49 -3.46
C SER A 335 -15.71 -18.25 -4.64
N VAL A 336 -15.40 -19.52 -4.78
CA VAL A 336 -15.90 -20.40 -5.87
C VAL A 336 -17.44 -20.38 -5.99
N GLY A 337 -18.15 -20.24 -4.88
CA GLY A 337 -19.61 -20.15 -4.85
C GLY A 337 -20.21 -18.76 -5.16
N ALA A 338 -19.37 -17.73 -5.23
CA ALA A 338 -19.82 -16.39 -5.60
C ALA A 338 -20.02 -16.28 -7.13
N PRO A 339 -20.89 -15.37 -7.61
CA PRO A 339 -21.02 -15.12 -9.04
C PRO A 339 -19.65 -14.80 -9.68
N TYR A 340 -19.33 -15.53 -10.75
CA TYR A 340 -18.03 -15.51 -11.45
C TYR A 340 -16.83 -15.93 -10.58
N GLY A 341 -17.06 -16.51 -9.40
CA GLY A 341 -16.00 -16.90 -8.48
C GLY A 341 -15.18 -18.09 -8.98
N LYS A 342 -15.84 -19.02 -9.70
CA LYS A 342 -15.17 -20.19 -10.27
C LYS A 342 -14.22 -19.80 -11.41
N GLU A 343 -14.58 -18.81 -12.21
CA GLU A 343 -13.79 -18.29 -13.31
C GLU A 343 -12.64 -17.40 -12.82
N CYS A 344 -12.83 -16.71 -11.70
CA CYS A 344 -11.78 -15.87 -11.07
C CYS A 344 -10.77 -16.70 -10.30
#